data_eeb415a35e274815078a24f0d9ec200a
#
_entry.id   eeb415a35e274815078a24f0d9ec200a
#
_cell.length_a   1.000
_cell.length_b   1.000
_cell.length_c   1.000
_cell.angle_alpha   90.00
_cell.angle_beta   90.00
_cell.angle_gamma   90.00
#
_symmetry.space_group_name_H-M   'P 1'
#
loop_
_entity.id
_entity.type
_entity.pdbx_description
1 polymer ?
#
loop_
_entity_poly.entity_id
_entity_poly.type
_entity_poly.pdbx_seq_one_letter_code
_entity_poly.pdbx_strand_id
1 'polypeptide(L)' 'MLKFFKKKPKEKQPPEIQDIDGVPIMAGDVVECHRYELGRSKVELEGVQYFYVSEATGQKVSYVKMIDAITGNQKVKKEE' A
#
# COMPACT_ATOMS: atom_id res chain seq x y z
N MET A 1 19.96 -10.96 -30.69
CA MET A 1 19.67 -10.66 -30.34
C MET A 1 19.46 -10.42 -29.59
N LEU A 2 19.39 -10.36 -29.53
CA LEU A 2 19.00 -10.10 -28.83
C LEU A 2 18.58 -10.16 -28.03
N LYS A 3 18.60 -10.07 -27.69
CA LYS A 3 18.11 -10.01 -26.93
C LYS A 3 17.73 -9.74 -26.16
N PHE A 4 17.73 -9.54 -26.18
CA PHE A 4 17.21 -9.12 -25.42
C PHE A 4 16.70 -9.09 -24.85
N PHE A 5 16.87 -9.10 -24.85
CA PHE A 5 16.27 -8.98 -24.25
C PHE A 5 15.85 -9.18 -23.52
N LYS A 6 16.04 -9.45 -23.35
CA LYS A 6 15.68 -9.44 -22.84
C LYS A 6 15.31 -9.26 -21.91
N LYS A 7 15.44 -9.17 -21.72
CA LYS A 7 15.00 -8.87 -20.90
C LYS A 7 13.73 -8.48 -21.00
N LYS A 8 13.08 -8.94 -20.72
CA LYS A 8 11.90 -8.65 -20.77
C LYS A 8 11.56 -7.68 -19.79
N PRO A 9 10.70 -6.86 -20.05
CA PRO A 9 10.37 -5.89 -19.11
C PRO A 9 9.83 -6.61 -17.98
N LYS A 10 10.21 -6.15 -16.88
CA LYS A 10 9.69 -6.71 -15.83
C LYS A 10 8.32 -6.54 -15.76
N GLU A 11 7.64 -7.47 -15.29
CA GLU A 11 6.33 -7.30 -15.04
C GLU A 11 6.14 -6.27 -14.07
N LYS A 12 5.11 -5.47 -14.12
CA LYS A 12 4.83 -4.47 -13.17
C LYS A 12 4.54 -5.09 -11.87
N GLN A 13 5.18 -4.61 -10.83
CA GLN A 13 4.98 -5.10 -9.49
C GLN A 13 4.57 -3.96 -8.61
N PRO A 14 3.78 -4.22 -7.57
CA PRO A 14 3.41 -3.16 -6.64
C PRO A 14 4.63 -2.71 -5.87
N PRO A 15 4.66 -1.45 -5.45
CA PRO A 15 5.77 -0.96 -4.66
C PRO A 15 5.77 -1.62 -3.28
N GLU A 16 6.93 -1.62 -2.65
CA GLU A 16 7.00 -2.11 -1.30
C GLU A 16 6.68 -0.98 -0.37
N ILE A 17 5.66 -1.16 0.46
CA ILE A 17 5.25 -0.12 1.40
C ILE A 17 5.32 -0.69 2.81
N GLN A 18 5.49 0.21 3.78
CA GLN A 18 5.66 -0.15 5.18
C GLN A 18 4.80 0.76 6.02
N ASP A 19 4.40 0.27 7.20
CA ASP A 19 3.62 1.08 8.10
C ASP A 19 4.54 2.01 8.91
N ILE A 20 3.99 2.73 9.88
CA ILE A 20 4.75 3.72 10.62
C ILE A 20 5.90 3.10 11.40
N ASP A 21 5.84 1.81 11.69
CA ASP A 21 6.89 1.11 12.41
C ASP A 21 7.85 0.39 11.48
N GLY A 22 7.69 0.55 10.17
CA GLY A 22 8.56 -0.11 9.22
C GLY A 22 8.17 -1.54 8.91
N VAL A 23 6.96 -1.95 9.29
CA VAL A 23 6.51 -3.30 9.03
C VAL A 23 5.93 -3.36 7.62
N PRO A 24 6.35 -4.32 6.79
CA PRO A 24 5.84 -4.38 5.42
C PRO A 24 4.34 -4.61 5.37
N ILE A 25 3.69 -3.95 4.43
CA ILE A 25 2.26 -4.04 4.25
C ILE A 25 1.98 -4.82 2.98
N MET A 26 1.03 -5.74 3.06
CA MET A 26 0.65 -6.56 1.93
C MET A 26 -0.85 -6.59 1.78
N ALA A 27 -1.30 -6.97 0.59
CA ALA A 27 -2.74 -7.09 0.33
C ALA A 27 -3.35 -8.09 1.32
N GLY A 28 -4.49 -7.75 1.84
CA GLY A 28 -5.20 -8.58 2.81
C GLY A 28 -4.92 -8.19 4.25
N ASP A 29 -3.90 -7.37 4.49
CA ASP A 29 -3.60 -6.92 5.84
C ASP A 29 -4.66 -5.95 6.32
N VAL A 30 -4.79 -5.86 7.63
CA VAL A 30 -5.67 -4.90 8.26
C VAL A 30 -4.81 -3.90 8.99
N VAL A 31 -5.06 -2.62 8.77
CA VAL A 31 -4.26 -1.55 9.35
C VAL A 31 -5.18 -0.50 9.95
N GLU A 32 -4.61 0.28 10.86
CA GLU A 32 -5.29 1.44 11.40
C GLU A 32 -4.75 2.64 10.65
N CYS A 33 -5.60 3.35 9.91
CA CYS A 33 -5.18 4.50 9.14
C CYS A 33 -5.22 5.75 9.98
N HIS A 34 -4.20 6.60 9.84
CA HIS A 34 -4.07 7.81 10.65
C HIS A 34 -4.39 9.06 9.83
N ARG A 35 -5.05 8.90 8.69
CA ARG A 35 -5.41 10.00 7.83
C ARG A 35 -6.80 9.78 7.29
N TYR A 36 -7.46 10.84 6.92
CA TYR A 36 -8.79 10.82 6.28
C TYR A 36 -9.85 10.13 7.13
N GLU A 37 -9.57 9.93 8.41
CA GLU A 37 -10.51 9.32 9.34
C GLU A 37 -11.01 7.97 8.87
N LEU A 38 -10.15 7.23 8.17
CA LEU A 38 -10.52 5.91 7.70
C LEU A 38 -10.60 4.91 8.83
N GLY A 39 -9.78 5.09 9.85
CA GLY A 39 -9.76 4.14 10.95
C GLY A 39 -9.25 2.78 10.49
N ARG A 40 -9.88 1.73 10.98
CA ARG A 40 -9.47 0.38 10.63
C ARG A 40 -9.85 0.09 9.19
N SER A 41 -8.88 -0.33 8.42
CA SER A 41 -9.05 -0.51 6.99
C SER A 41 -8.37 -1.77 6.53
N LYS A 42 -8.84 -2.30 5.40
CA LYS A 42 -8.24 -3.47 4.80
C LYS A 42 -7.43 -3.02 3.61
N VAL A 43 -6.26 -3.61 3.44
CA VAL A 43 -5.38 -3.29 2.33
C VAL A 43 -5.77 -4.13 1.13
N GLU A 44 -6.02 -3.48 0.01
CA GLU A 44 -6.37 -4.16 -1.22
C GLU A 44 -5.40 -3.77 -2.30
N LEU A 45 -5.15 -4.68 -3.21
CA LEU A 45 -4.24 -4.46 -4.31
C LEU A 45 -5.02 -4.53 -5.60
N GLU A 46 -4.95 -3.46 -6.41
CA GLU A 46 -5.57 -3.44 -7.72
C GLU A 46 -4.50 -3.10 -8.72
N GLY A 47 -4.21 -4.04 -9.61
CA GLY A 47 -3.09 -3.86 -10.51
C GLY A 47 -1.79 -3.80 -9.72
N VAL A 48 -1.13 -2.66 -9.76
CA VAL A 48 0.10 -2.47 -9.02
C VAL A 48 -0.05 -1.39 -7.95
N GLN A 49 -1.29 -1.09 -7.56
CA GLN A 49 -1.54 0.00 -6.62
C GLN A 49 -2.29 -0.51 -5.41
N TYR A 50 -1.83 -0.11 -4.25
CA TYR A 50 -2.51 -0.50 -3.01
C TYR A 50 -3.56 0.54 -2.64
N PHE A 51 -4.61 0.08 -2.01
CA PHE A 51 -5.67 0.93 -1.51
C PHE A 51 -6.04 0.51 -0.11
N TYR A 52 -6.47 1.46 0.68
CA TYR A 52 -7.00 1.20 2.01
C TYR A 52 -8.50 1.40 1.96
N VAL A 53 -9.24 0.38 2.36
CA VAL A 53 -10.71 0.42 2.33
C VAL A 53 -11.19 0.41 3.77
N SER A 54 -11.84 1.49 4.18
CA SER A 54 -12.34 1.62 5.54
C SER A 54 -13.39 0.58 5.83
N GLU A 55 -13.24 -0.14 6.93
CA GLU A 55 -14.23 -1.13 7.30
C GLU A 55 -15.51 -0.48 7.80
N ALA A 56 -15.43 0.74 8.30
CA ALA A 56 -16.60 1.41 8.83
C ALA A 56 -17.43 2.06 7.73
N THR A 57 -16.79 2.66 6.73
CA THR A 57 -17.50 3.45 5.74
C THR A 57 -17.39 2.91 4.33
N GLY A 58 -16.43 2.04 4.06
CA GLY A 58 -16.17 1.56 2.72
C GLY A 58 -15.38 2.54 1.86
N GLN A 59 -14.95 3.66 2.44
CA GLN A 59 -14.18 4.63 1.69
C GLN A 59 -12.84 4.04 1.28
N LYS A 60 -12.44 4.30 0.05
CA LYS A 60 -11.23 3.71 -0.51
C LYS A 60 -10.26 4.84 -0.84
N VAL A 61 -9.04 4.73 -0.36
CA VAL A 61 -8.03 5.76 -0.54
C VAL A 61 -6.74 5.11 -1.02
N SER A 62 -6.13 5.70 -2.04
CA SER A 62 -4.90 5.17 -2.60
C SER A 62 -3.74 5.32 -1.61
N TYR A 63 -2.81 4.38 -1.66
CA TYR A 63 -1.66 4.39 -0.77
C TYR A 63 -0.80 5.66 -0.94
N VAL A 64 -0.81 6.26 -2.12
CA VAL A 64 0.01 7.46 -2.32
C VAL A 64 -0.45 8.62 -1.46
N LYS A 65 -1.71 8.61 -1.05
CA LYS A 65 -2.23 9.67 -0.19
C LYS A 65 -1.92 9.42 1.27
N MET A 66 -1.32 8.29 1.60
CA MET A 66 -1.00 7.93 2.97
C MET A 66 0.50 8.02 3.24
N ILE A 67 1.28 8.54 2.30
CA ILE A 67 2.71 8.62 2.47
C ILE A 67 3.06 9.72 3.45
N ASP A 68 3.92 9.39 4.42
CA ASP A 68 4.45 10.38 5.32
C ASP A 68 5.67 10.98 4.64
N ALA A 69 5.62 12.27 4.37
CA ALA A 69 6.69 12.93 3.63
C ALA A 69 8.02 12.90 4.37
N ILE A 70 8.00 12.73 5.67
CA ILE A 70 9.22 12.74 6.46
C ILE A 70 9.91 11.39 6.44
N THR A 71 9.14 10.31 6.63
CA THR A 71 9.72 8.97 6.74
C THR A 71 9.62 8.17 5.46
N GLY A 72 8.71 8.53 4.57
CA GLY A 72 8.45 7.76 3.37
C GLY A 72 7.58 6.54 3.60
N ASN A 73 7.19 6.29 4.85
CA ASN A 73 6.33 5.16 5.17
C ASN A 73 4.88 5.58 5.10
N GLN A 74 3.99 4.60 5.19
CA GLN A 74 2.57 4.88 5.17
C GLN A 74 2.11 5.33 6.54
N LYS A 75 1.16 6.26 6.59
CA LYS A 75 0.63 6.74 7.85
C LYS A 75 -0.45 5.80 8.35
N VAL A 76 -0.08 4.57 8.56
CA VAL A 76 -0.96 3.53 9.07
C VAL A 76 -0.17 2.65 10.00
N LYS A 77 -0.87 1.91 10.85
CA LYS A 77 -0.23 0.94 11.72
C LYS A 77 -0.87 -0.41 11.48
N LYS A 78 -0.03 -1.40 11.15
CA LYS A 78 -0.53 -2.72 10.84
C LYS A 78 -1.03 -3.39 12.10
N GLU A 79 -2.19 -4.01 12.02
CA GLU A 79 -2.74 -4.77 13.12
C GLU A 79 -2.34 -6.20 12.99
N GLU A 80 -2.14 -6.83 14.10
CA GLU A 80 -1.73 -8.23 14.09
C GLU A 80 -2.80 -9.17 14.50
#